data_a4bd0e48494eaddd8b76f0f898a6cc17
#
_entry.id   a4bd0e48494eaddd8b76f0f898a6cc17
#
_cell.length_a   1.000
_cell.length_b   1.000
_cell.length_c   1.000
_cell.angle_alpha   90.00
_cell.angle_beta   90.00
_cell.angle_gamma   90.00
#
_symmetry.space_group_name_H-M   'P 1'
#
loop_
_entity.id
_entity.type
_entity.pdbx_description
1 polymer ?
#
loop_
_entity_poly.entity_id
_entity_poly.type
_entity_poly.pdbx_seq_one_letter_code
_entity_poly.pdbx_strand_id
1 'polypeptide(L)'
;MPAKTLLAVLIGMFALSAHADSGDHRRDAGALLQGPTPTLAVSAAQFTAMLANGGASGRALLGLSTGDLSGATPLPCGVAVYHYEYRSVGGRGHPVTASGALMLPTGSGATCGGRRPLVEYAHGTNLNRSYDLAALGDPANPAWSESALIAAMYAAQGYIVVAPNYVGYDTSDASYHPYLVKTEQSDDMIDGLKAARRALHRLGDDDDDQRGMPRPARPNHQLFLTGYSQGGYVALATEQAMQRRGMHVTAASPGSGPYALAAMVDYIFLGHPDLGAPSLGSLLVEAYQHSYGNVYATPQQLFANGLYTPLPYADAAAAAASPLNANPPMFDALAPTLAQVGTLPSDAGASADATLNAVFPATVPPYGSLPYLTPDAQVVAQPVWTELFDTAGTASPFTPYNAYGSAFLPLWASSFSTSGTDNLINPGYRADYLADAVINPDGLFTGTTGMPTRNASNGLREDLAANDLRGYRPKAPTMLCGGSGDPIVYYPLNTAVMQAEWGQPTNTLFSLDVDPHSAAESQGPSAPFVGVQQAFQYWKATAASPLAELEGYHGTVGVYCALAAREFFSRFR
;
A
#
# COMPACT_ATOMS: atom_id res chain seq x y z
N MET A 1 15.50 37.40 -46.81
CA MET A 1 15.26 37.83 -45.44
C MET A 1 13.77 38.12 -45.26
N PRO A 2 13.13 37.73 -44.22
CA PRO A 2 13.41 36.85 -43.11
C PRO A 2 12.22 35.94 -42.76
N ALA A 3 12.36 34.64 -42.93
CA ALA A 3 11.36 33.67 -42.46
C ALA A 3 11.79 32.90 -41.18
N LYS A 4 13.01 33.14 -40.71
CA LYS A 4 13.56 32.40 -39.54
C LYS A 4 13.35 33.09 -38.17
N THR A 5 12.98 34.36 -38.17
CA THR A 5 12.81 35.13 -36.92
C THR A 5 11.39 35.04 -36.36
N LEU A 6 10.40 34.68 -37.18
CA LEU A 6 9.00 34.55 -36.72
C LEU A 6 8.73 33.21 -35.98
N LEU A 7 9.50 32.17 -36.29
CA LEU A 7 9.30 30.84 -35.67
C LEU A 7 9.85 30.77 -34.24
N ALA A 8 10.90 31.53 -33.94
CA ALA A 8 11.50 31.55 -32.60
C ALA A 8 10.65 32.33 -31.58
N VAL A 9 9.85 33.27 -32.01
CA VAL A 9 8.94 34.05 -31.14
C VAL A 9 7.67 33.27 -30.80
N LEU A 10 7.17 32.41 -31.72
CA LEU A 10 5.99 31.59 -31.45
C LEU A 10 6.32 30.40 -30.50
N ILE A 11 7.52 29.82 -30.58
CA ILE A 11 7.95 28.74 -29.67
C ILE A 11 8.21 29.29 -28.25
N GLY A 12 8.69 30.52 -28.15
CA GLY A 12 8.88 31.18 -26.84
C GLY A 12 7.58 31.51 -26.11
N MET A 13 6.48 31.81 -26.84
CA MET A 13 5.18 32.12 -26.22
C MET A 13 4.42 30.87 -25.75
N PHE A 14 4.61 29.71 -26.39
CA PHE A 14 4.01 28.45 -25.92
C PHE A 14 4.73 27.84 -24.71
N ALA A 15 6.01 28.11 -24.54
CA ALA A 15 6.76 27.63 -23.37
C ALA A 15 6.48 28.47 -22.10
N LEU A 16 6.08 29.73 -22.24
CA LEU A 16 5.73 30.58 -21.10
C LEU A 16 4.31 30.33 -20.55
N SER A 17 3.37 29.86 -21.38
CA SER A 17 2.01 29.55 -20.90
C SER A 17 1.93 28.22 -20.13
N ALA A 18 2.79 27.24 -20.43
CA ALA A 18 2.81 25.98 -19.70
C ALA A 18 3.41 26.08 -18.29
N HIS A 19 4.23 27.10 -18.00
CA HIS A 19 4.82 27.32 -16.68
C HIS A 19 3.96 28.20 -15.74
N ALA A 20 3.02 28.97 -16.29
CA ALA A 20 2.14 29.83 -15.48
C ALA A 20 0.98 29.04 -14.83
N ASP A 21 0.55 27.93 -15.46
CA ASP A 21 -0.60 27.14 -15.00
C ASP A 21 -0.25 26.18 -13.86
N SER A 22 0.95 25.59 -13.86
CA SER A 22 1.39 24.66 -12.82
C SER A 22 1.62 25.31 -11.44
N GLY A 23 1.80 26.63 -11.39
CA GLY A 23 2.02 27.37 -10.14
C GLY A 23 0.73 27.67 -9.36
N ASP A 24 -0.39 27.75 -10.03
CA ASP A 24 -1.69 28.13 -9.42
C ASP A 24 -2.38 26.89 -8.81
N HIS A 25 -2.29 25.74 -9.44
CA HIS A 25 -2.92 24.51 -8.97
C HIS A 25 -2.33 23.99 -7.64
N ARG A 26 -1.03 24.18 -7.40
CA ARG A 26 -0.39 23.82 -6.12
C ARG A 26 -0.80 24.73 -4.95
N ARG A 27 -1.31 25.93 -5.22
CA ARG A 27 -1.76 26.86 -4.16
C ARG A 27 -3.07 26.40 -3.53
N ASP A 28 -3.92 25.74 -4.31
CA ASP A 28 -5.21 25.23 -3.85
C ASP A 28 -5.17 23.80 -3.32
N ALA A 29 -4.01 23.13 -3.42
CA ALA A 29 -3.82 21.77 -2.93
C ALA A 29 -4.10 21.67 -1.42
N GLY A 30 -4.96 20.72 -1.05
CA GLY A 30 -5.52 20.58 0.30
C GLY A 30 -6.72 21.48 0.58
N ALA A 31 -7.28 22.17 -0.43
CA ALA A 31 -8.55 22.88 -0.27
C ALA A 31 -9.68 21.87 0.01
N LEU A 32 -10.48 22.11 1.04
CA LEU A 32 -11.69 21.33 1.32
C LEU A 32 -12.77 21.74 0.32
N LEU A 33 -13.18 20.81 -0.54
CA LEU A 33 -14.18 21.04 -1.59
C LEU A 33 -15.59 20.76 -1.06
N GLN A 34 -15.79 19.58 -0.43
CA GLN A 34 -17.07 19.17 0.14
C GLN A 34 -16.90 18.57 1.54
N GLY A 35 -17.99 18.57 2.29
CA GLY A 35 -18.01 18.00 3.63
C GLY A 35 -17.55 18.97 4.73
N PRO A 36 -17.36 18.47 5.97
CA PRO A 36 -17.53 17.08 6.38
C PRO A 36 -18.98 16.62 6.36
N THR A 37 -19.27 15.52 5.67
CA THR A 37 -20.61 14.91 5.58
C THR A 37 -20.67 13.69 6.50
N PRO A 38 -21.57 13.61 7.49
CA PRO A 38 -21.63 12.48 8.39
C PRO A 38 -22.12 11.22 7.65
N THR A 39 -21.39 10.10 7.82
CA THR A 39 -21.75 8.79 7.24
C THR A 39 -22.14 7.79 8.32
N LEU A 40 -21.59 7.90 9.54
CA LEU A 40 -21.91 7.04 10.66
C LEU A 40 -21.73 7.78 11.99
N ALA A 41 -22.62 7.52 12.95
CA ALA A 41 -22.41 7.90 14.34
C ALA A 41 -22.90 6.79 15.26
N VAL A 42 -22.00 6.18 16.01
CA VAL A 42 -22.30 5.06 16.91
C VAL A 42 -21.70 5.29 18.29
N SER A 43 -22.44 4.93 19.33
CA SER A 43 -21.92 4.90 20.69
C SER A 43 -20.88 3.78 20.89
N ALA A 44 -20.12 3.82 21.97
CA ALA A 44 -19.18 2.75 22.32
C ALA A 44 -19.85 1.38 22.37
N ALA A 45 -21.04 1.29 22.98
CA ALA A 45 -21.80 0.05 23.07
C ALA A 45 -22.28 -0.46 21.69
N GLN A 46 -22.75 0.45 20.81
CA GLN A 46 -23.18 0.09 19.46
C GLN A 46 -21.98 -0.37 18.60
N PHE A 47 -20.85 0.31 18.68
CA PHE A 47 -19.67 -0.09 17.92
C PHE A 47 -19.09 -1.42 18.44
N THR A 48 -19.04 -1.63 19.75
CA THR A 48 -18.68 -2.92 20.35
C THR A 48 -19.60 -4.03 19.83
N ALA A 49 -20.92 -3.82 19.82
CA ALA A 49 -21.88 -4.79 19.29
C ALA A 49 -21.71 -5.04 17.78
N MET A 50 -21.41 -4.01 17.00
CA MET A 50 -21.14 -4.13 15.57
C MET A 50 -19.95 -5.05 15.32
N LEU A 51 -18.83 -4.87 16.01
CA LEU A 51 -17.67 -5.75 15.91
C LEU A 51 -17.96 -7.17 16.42
N ALA A 52 -18.63 -7.32 17.57
CA ALA A 52 -18.98 -8.62 18.13
C ALA A 52 -19.87 -9.44 17.18
N ASN A 53 -20.74 -8.78 16.41
CA ASN A 53 -21.61 -9.39 15.40
C ASN A 53 -20.92 -9.58 14.03
N GLY A 54 -19.74 -9.00 13.81
CA GLY A 54 -18.95 -9.09 12.59
C GLY A 54 -18.22 -10.44 12.38
N GLY A 55 -18.76 -11.54 12.92
CA GLY A 55 -18.16 -12.87 12.78
C GLY A 55 -16.87 -13.07 13.60
N ALA A 56 -16.03 -13.98 13.15
CA ALA A 56 -14.76 -14.30 13.84
C ALA A 56 -13.80 -13.11 13.78
N SER A 57 -13.66 -12.49 12.62
CA SER A 57 -12.76 -11.35 12.40
C SER A 57 -13.14 -10.13 13.24
N GLY A 58 -14.43 -9.80 13.32
CA GLY A 58 -14.90 -8.70 14.15
C GLY A 58 -14.65 -8.94 15.64
N ARG A 59 -14.91 -10.16 16.13
CA ARG A 59 -14.60 -10.52 17.54
C ARG A 59 -13.10 -10.50 17.83
N ALA A 60 -12.27 -10.99 16.92
CA ALA A 60 -10.82 -10.93 17.06
C ALA A 60 -10.34 -9.47 17.13
N LEU A 61 -10.84 -8.61 16.25
CA LEU A 61 -10.53 -7.19 16.26
C LEU A 61 -10.96 -6.52 17.58
N LEU A 62 -12.13 -6.84 18.08
CA LEU A 62 -12.62 -6.33 19.37
C LEU A 62 -11.66 -6.76 20.51
N GLY A 63 -11.32 -8.03 20.56
CA GLY A 63 -10.39 -8.56 21.57
C GLY A 63 -9.01 -7.89 21.53
N LEU A 64 -8.44 -7.73 20.35
CA LEU A 64 -7.15 -7.05 20.16
C LEU A 64 -7.23 -5.55 20.52
N SER A 65 -8.34 -4.89 20.16
CA SER A 65 -8.55 -3.47 20.45
C SER A 65 -8.67 -3.16 21.93
N THR A 66 -9.32 -4.05 22.68
CA THR A 66 -9.59 -3.89 24.12
C THR A 66 -8.52 -4.54 24.99
N GLY A 67 -7.72 -5.45 24.45
CA GLY A 67 -6.81 -6.32 25.19
C GLY A 67 -7.55 -7.43 25.95
N ASP A 68 -8.82 -7.63 25.67
CA ASP A 68 -9.66 -8.69 26.27
C ASP A 68 -10.16 -9.66 25.20
N LEU A 69 -9.43 -10.73 25.00
CA LEU A 69 -9.75 -11.75 23.99
C LEU A 69 -11.09 -12.45 24.24
N SER A 70 -11.71 -12.31 25.42
CA SER A 70 -13.08 -12.79 25.67
C SER A 70 -14.13 -11.92 24.97
N GLY A 71 -13.76 -10.70 24.56
CA GLY A 71 -14.67 -9.73 23.94
C GLY A 71 -15.71 -9.14 24.90
N ALA A 72 -15.53 -9.32 26.20
CA ALA A 72 -16.46 -8.83 27.22
C ALA A 72 -16.25 -7.34 27.52
N THR A 73 -15.04 -6.81 27.29
CA THR A 73 -14.71 -5.41 27.54
C THR A 73 -15.20 -4.53 26.39
N PRO A 74 -16.06 -3.52 26.65
CA PRO A 74 -16.50 -2.61 25.60
C PRO A 74 -15.36 -1.66 25.19
N LEU A 75 -15.46 -1.15 23.95
CA LEU A 75 -14.58 -0.07 23.49
C LEU A 75 -14.77 1.19 24.35
N PRO A 76 -13.71 1.96 24.62
CA PRO A 76 -13.79 3.14 25.49
C PRO A 76 -14.60 4.30 24.88
N CYS A 77 -14.59 4.46 23.55
CA CYS A 77 -15.29 5.54 22.86
C CYS A 77 -16.23 5.00 21.77
N GLY A 78 -17.28 5.75 21.49
CA GLY A 78 -18.02 5.65 20.25
C GLY A 78 -17.22 6.31 19.11
N VAL A 79 -17.74 6.20 17.89
CA VAL A 79 -17.09 6.75 16.69
C VAL A 79 -18.13 7.51 15.85
N ALA A 80 -17.75 8.74 15.44
CA ALA A 80 -18.46 9.46 14.38
C ALA A 80 -17.55 9.53 13.16
N VAL A 81 -18.08 9.15 12.00
CA VAL A 81 -17.37 9.09 10.73
C VAL A 81 -17.94 10.11 9.78
N TYR A 82 -17.06 10.84 9.11
CA TYR A 82 -17.42 11.86 8.13
C TYR A 82 -16.63 11.61 6.85
N HIS A 83 -17.29 11.76 5.72
CA HIS A 83 -16.68 11.86 4.40
C HIS A 83 -16.33 13.31 4.09
N TYR A 84 -15.18 13.55 3.46
CA TYR A 84 -14.78 14.87 2.95
C TYR A 84 -14.07 14.73 1.62
N GLU A 85 -14.23 15.76 0.76
CA GLU A 85 -13.57 15.84 -0.53
C GLU A 85 -12.59 17.02 -0.56
N TYR A 86 -11.49 16.84 -1.27
CA TYR A 86 -10.44 17.85 -1.31
C TYR A 86 -9.74 17.88 -2.65
N ARG A 87 -9.03 18.99 -2.89
CA ARG A 87 -8.17 19.16 -4.04
C ARG A 87 -6.79 18.59 -3.74
N SER A 88 -6.30 17.78 -4.67
CA SER A 88 -4.95 17.24 -4.67
C SER A 88 -4.28 17.44 -6.02
N VAL A 89 -3.08 16.90 -6.18
CA VAL A 89 -2.29 16.99 -7.40
C VAL A 89 -1.88 15.58 -7.82
N GLY A 90 -2.38 15.14 -8.96
CA GLY A 90 -2.04 13.87 -9.58
C GLY A 90 -0.78 13.95 -10.44
N GLY A 91 -0.57 12.90 -11.24
CA GLY A 91 0.59 12.78 -12.12
C GLY A 91 0.83 13.98 -13.01
N ARG A 92 2.10 14.28 -13.21
CA ARG A 92 2.55 15.42 -14.04
C ARG A 92 2.01 16.78 -13.58
N GLY A 93 1.58 16.87 -12.31
CA GLY A 93 1.12 18.14 -11.73
C GLY A 93 -0.31 18.55 -12.08
N HIS A 94 -1.13 17.66 -12.64
CA HIS A 94 -2.53 17.96 -12.93
C HIS A 94 -3.36 18.04 -11.64
N PRO A 95 -4.25 19.05 -11.53
CA PRO A 95 -5.17 19.12 -10.39
C PRO A 95 -6.18 17.98 -10.48
N VAL A 96 -6.41 17.34 -9.33
CA VAL A 96 -7.39 16.26 -9.18
C VAL A 96 -8.20 16.46 -7.92
N THR A 97 -9.35 15.81 -7.85
CA THR A 97 -10.12 15.68 -6.62
C THR A 97 -9.81 14.34 -5.95
N ALA A 98 -9.84 14.33 -4.63
CA ALA A 98 -9.74 13.12 -3.84
C ALA A 98 -10.67 13.23 -2.63
N SER A 99 -10.89 12.11 -1.96
CA SER A 99 -11.76 12.04 -0.78
C SER A 99 -11.06 11.35 0.39
N GLY A 100 -11.71 11.38 1.56
CA GLY A 100 -11.19 10.70 2.72
C GLY A 100 -12.18 10.60 3.86
N ALA A 101 -11.83 9.77 4.83
CA ALA A 101 -12.54 9.59 6.07
C ALA A 101 -11.93 10.43 7.20
N LEU A 102 -12.80 11.11 7.94
CA LEU A 102 -12.48 11.73 9.22
C LEU A 102 -13.26 10.99 10.30
N MET A 103 -12.55 10.33 11.25
CA MET A 103 -13.20 9.59 12.33
C MET A 103 -12.89 10.26 13.66
N LEU A 104 -13.95 10.60 14.40
CA LEU A 104 -13.86 11.26 15.69
C LEU A 104 -14.26 10.34 16.82
N PRO A 105 -13.50 10.28 17.92
CA PRO A 105 -13.96 9.63 19.14
C PRO A 105 -15.15 10.40 19.72
N THR A 106 -16.17 9.67 20.17
CA THR A 106 -17.38 10.24 20.78
C THR A 106 -17.64 9.64 22.15
N GLY A 107 -18.24 10.42 23.05
CA GLY A 107 -18.58 10.02 24.41
C GLY A 107 -18.19 11.07 25.45
N SER A 108 -18.65 10.89 26.69
CA SER A 108 -18.44 11.83 27.79
C SER A 108 -17.14 11.62 28.57
N GLY A 109 -16.42 10.52 28.30
CA GLY A 109 -15.17 10.21 29.01
C GLY A 109 -14.02 11.14 28.59
N ALA A 110 -13.07 11.38 29.50
CA ALA A 110 -11.86 12.17 29.22
C ALA A 110 -11.03 11.63 28.05
N THR A 111 -11.12 10.33 27.77
CA THR A 111 -10.48 9.67 26.62
C THR A 111 -11.14 10.07 25.31
N CYS A 112 -12.43 10.37 25.29
CA CYS A 112 -13.21 10.52 24.05
C CYS A 112 -13.44 11.98 23.65
N GLY A 113 -13.44 12.91 24.62
CA GLY A 113 -13.71 14.33 24.40
C GLY A 113 -12.47 15.23 24.50
N GLY A 114 -12.66 16.53 24.22
CA GLY A 114 -11.64 17.55 24.36
C GLY A 114 -10.54 17.51 23.30
N ARG A 115 -9.31 17.88 23.69
CA ARG A 115 -8.16 17.89 22.77
C ARG A 115 -7.56 16.51 22.64
N ARG A 116 -7.53 15.98 21.41
CA ARG A 116 -7.11 14.61 21.10
C ARG A 116 -5.94 14.59 20.11
N PRO A 117 -5.04 13.60 20.21
CA PRO A 117 -4.01 13.39 19.22
C PRO A 117 -4.63 12.98 17.87
N LEU A 118 -3.97 13.34 16.80
CA LEU A 118 -4.36 13.01 15.45
C LEU A 118 -3.49 11.86 14.91
N VAL A 119 -4.12 10.85 14.34
CA VAL A 119 -3.49 9.80 13.54
C VAL A 119 -3.87 10.04 12.09
N GLU A 120 -2.87 10.22 11.24
CA GLU A 120 -3.04 10.15 9.80
C GLU A 120 -2.72 8.74 9.34
N TYR A 121 -3.69 8.09 8.74
CA TYR A 121 -3.62 6.70 8.33
C TYR A 121 -3.57 6.57 6.82
N ALA A 122 -2.55 5.88 6.34
CA ALA A 122 -2.37 5.50 4.95
C ALA A 122 -2.86 4.06 4.75
N HIS A 123 -3.87 3.86 3.88
CA HIS A 123 -4.47 2.54 3.71
C HIS A 123 -3.66 1.59 2.83
N GLY A 124 -3.92 0.29 2.96
CA GLY A 124 -3.33 -0.76 2.15
C GLY A 124 -3.85 -0.77 0.71
N THR A 125 -3.28 -1.64 -0.13
CA THR A 125 -3.68 -1.76 -1.53
C THR A 125 -5.09 -2.27 -1.66
N ASN A 126 -5.89 -1.61 -2.51
CA ASN A 126 -7.15 -2.12 -2.99
C ASN A 126 -7.25 -1.95 -4.52
N LEU A 127 -7.89 -2.90 -5.20
CA LEU A 127 -8.09 -2.87 -6.65
C LEU A 127 -9.47 -2.30 -7.03
N ASN A 128 -10.29 -1.98 -6.05
CA ASN A 128 -11.65 -1.54 -6.28
C ASN A 128 -11.77 -0.03 -6.11
N ARG A 129 -12.19 0.65 -7.16
CA ARG A 129 -12.35 2.10 -7.16
C ARG A 129 -13.37 2.62 -6.13
N SER A 130 -14.39 1.84 -5.79
CA SER A 130 -15.39 2.24 -4.81
C SER A 130 -14.91 2.16 -3.35
N TYR A 131 -13.61 1.90 -3.13
CA TYR A 131 -13.02 1.85 -1.81
C TYR A 131 -13.17 3.19 -1.10
N ASP A 132 -13.95 3.23 -0.02
CA ASP A 132 -14.22 4.42 0.77
C ASP A 132 -14.13 4.12 2.28
N LEU A 133 -13.12 4.64 2.93
CA LEU A 133 -12.91 4.49 4.38
C LEU A 133 -13.98 5.20 5.21
N ALA A 134 -14.74 6.13 4.63
CA ALA A 134 -15.86 6.76 5.30
C ALA A 134 -17.14 5.89 5.30
N ALA A 135 -17.15 4.81 4.52
CA ALA A 135 -18.30 3.89 4.41
C ALA A 135 -18.31 2.80 5.49
N LEU A 136 -17.84 3.08 6.71
CA LEU A 136 -17.83 2.11 7.83
C LEU A 136 -19.22 1.53 8.15
N GLY A 137 -20.29 2.24 7.82
CA GLY A 137 -21.68 1.78 7.99
C GLY A 137 -22.15 0.78 6.93
N ASP A 138 -21.38 0.56 5.87
CA ASP A 138 -21.72 -0.31 4.75
C ASP A 138 -20.78 -1.53 4.65
N PRO A 139 -21.17 -2.71 5.14
CA PRO A 139 -20.37 -3.92 5.06
C PRO A 139 -20.09 -4.42 3.63
N ALA A 140 -20.79 -3.91 2.62
CA ALA A 140 -20.56 -4.25 1.22
C ALA A 140 -19.42 -3.40 0.59
N ASN A 141 -19.06 -2.30 1.22
CA ASN A 141 -17.95 -1.49 0.74
C ASN A 141 -16.60 -2.23 0.91
N PRO A 142 -15.73 -2.26 -0.11
CA PRO A 142 -14.44 -2.95 -0.04
C PRO A 142 -13.49 -2.41 1.05
N ALA A 143 -13.69 -1.19 1.53
CA ALA A 143 -12.92 -0.61 2.63
C ALA A 143 -13.42 -1.00 4.02
N TRP A 144 -14.56 -1.69 4.14
CA TRP A 144 -15.21 -1.92 5.44
C TRP A 144 -14.28 -2.54 6.49
N SER A 145 -13.54 -3.57 6.12
CA SER A 145 -12.65 -4.29 7.07
C SER A 145 -11.55 -3.39 7.61
N GLU A 146 -10.92 -2.60 6.73
CA GLU A 146 -9.85 -1.69 7.11
C GLU A 146 -10.39 -0.47 7.85
N SER A 147 -11.55 0.03 7.44
CA SER A 147 -12.29 1.08 8.14
C SER A 147 -12.64 0.67 9.58
N ALA A 148 -13.13 -0.56 9.78
CA ALA A 148 -13.42 -1.12 11.09
C ALA A 148 -12.14 -1.26 11.94
N LEU A 149 -11.03 -1.71 11.33
CA LEU A 149 -9.72 -1.82 11.98
C LEU A 149 -9.26 -0.47 12.52
N ILE A 150 -9.19 0.56 11.69
CA ILE A 150 -8.68 1.87 12.10
C ILE A 150 -9.61 2.57 13.08
N ALA A 151 -10.91 2.40 12.92
CA ALA A 151 -11.89 2.90 13.87
C ALA A 151 -11.73 2.25 15.26
N ALA A 152 -11.55 0.94 15.35
CA ALA A 152 -11.38 0.21 16.60
C ALA A 152 -10.01 0.46 17.25
N MET A 153 -8.94 0.46 16.43
CA MET A 153 -7.57 0.60 16.93
C MET A 153 -7.20 2.03 17.31
N TYR A 154 -7.82 3.03 16.67
CA TYR A 154 -7.44 4.43 16.92
C TYR A 154 -8.63 5.30 17.35
N ALA A 155 -9.70 5.43 16.56
CA ALA A 155 -10.79 6.36 16.88
C ALA A 155 -11.48 5.99 18.20
N ALA A 156 -11.85 4.74 18.38
CA ALA A 156 -12.47 4.25 19.61
C ALA A 156 -11.51 4.28 20.83
N GLN A 157 -10.21 4.48 20.60
CA GLN A 157 -9.18 4.64 21.63
C GLN A 157 -8.85 6.13 21.92
N GLY A 158 -9.63 7.04 21.34
CA GLY A 158 -9.53 8.47 21.60
C GLY A 158 -8.51 9.22 20.74
N TYR A 159 -8.19 8.73 19.55
CA TYR A 159 -7.50 9.49 18.52
C TYR A 159 -8.50 10.07 17.52
N ILE A 160 -8.19 11.22 16.95
CA ILE A 160 -8.83 11.68 15.72
C ILE A 160 -8.11 10.98 14.57
N VAL A 161 -8.84 10.31 13.70
CA VAL A 161 -8.27 9.63 12.53
C VAL A 161 -8.57 10.44 11.28
N VAL A 162 -7.53 10.72 10.51
CA VAL A 162 -7.61 11.25 9.14
C VAL A 162 -7.09 10.16 8.21
N ALA A 163 -7.93 9.69 7.32
CA ALA A 163 -7.62 8.60 6.40
C ALA A 163 -8.03 8.98 4.98
N PRO A 164 -7.12 9.57 4.18
CA PRO A 164 -7.37 9.81 2.76
C PRO A 164 -7.64 8.51 2.02
N ASN A 165 -8.62 8.51 1.10
CA ASN A 165 -8.90 7.36 0.21
C ASN A 165 -7.89 7.26 -0.94
N TYR A 166 -7.02 8.23 -1.09
CA TYR A 166 -6.09 8.51 -2.18
C TYR A 166 -6.75 8.94 -3.50
N VAL A 167 -5.93 9.57 -4.32
CA VAL A 167 -6.26 9.85 -5.73
C VAL A 167 -6.57 8.54 -6.46
N GLY A 168 -7.66 8.52 -7.21
CA GLY A 168 -8.13 7.37 -7.98
C GLY A 168 -9.23 6.56 -7.31
N TYR A 169 -9.48 6.72 -6.01
CA TYR A 169 -10.53 6.01 -5.28
C TYR A 169 -11.76 6.87 -5.04
N ASP A 170 -12.89 6.21 -4.74
CA ASP A 170 -14.17 6.81 -4.37
C ASP A 170 -14.61 7.91 -5.34
N THR A 171 -14.78 9.14 -4.90
CA THR A 171 -15.23 10.28 -5.70
C THR A 171 -14.11 10.97 -6.48
N SER A 172 -12.89 10.43 -6.48
CA SER A 172 -11.79 11.01 -7.25
C SER A 172 -12.10 11.06 -8.74
N ASP A 173 -11.77 12.17 -9.39
CA ASP A 173 -11.90 12.37 -10.85
C ASP A 173 -10.69 11.84 -11.65
N ALA A 174 -9.65 11.35 -10.97
CA ALA A 174 -8.52 10.74 -11.63
C ALA A 174 -8.89 9.38 -12.26
N SER A 175 -8.34 9.09 -13.44
CA SER A 175 -8.56 7.83 -14.15
C SER A 175 -7.68 6.68 -13.66
N TYR A 176 -6.68 6.96 -12.82
CA TYR A 176 -5.74 5.99 -12.27
C TYR A 176 -5.44 6.28 -10.81
N HIS A 177 -4.83 5.31 -10.14
CA HIS A 177 -4.26 5.48 -8.81
C HIS A 177 -2.73 5.56 -8.89
N PRO A 178 -2.05 6.57 -8.31
CA PRO A 178 -0.59 6.72 -8.36
C PRO A 178 0.12 5.74 -7.41
N TYR A 179 -0.08 4.45 -7.62
CA TYR A 179 0.39 3.36 -6.77
C TYR A 179 1.90 3.39 -6.59
N LEU A 180 2.36 3.52 -5.35
CA LEU A 180 3.77 3.60 -4.96
C LEU A 180 4.56 4.72 -5.66
N VAL A 181 3.87 5.76 -6.15
CA VAL A 181 4.51 6.98 -6.64
C VAL A 181 4.71 7.92 -5.45
N LYS A 182 5.94 7.94 -4.94
CA LYS A 182 6.35 8.58 -3.68
C LYS A 182 5.85 10.02 -3.51
N THR A 183 6.07 10.83 -4.52
CA THR A 183 5.71 12.26 -4.46
C THR A 183 4.22 12.49 -4.53
N GLU A 184 3.52 11.79 -5.42
CA GLU A 184 2.08 11.97 -5.61
C GLU A 184 1.32 11.50 -4.38
N GLN A 185 1.64 10.31 -3.87
CA GLN A 185 0.95 9.78 -2.68
C GLN A 185 1.27 10.56 -1.40
N SER A 186 2.52 11.00 -1.21
CA SER A 186 2.86 11.82 -0.04
C SER A 186 2.27 13.22 -0.11
N ASP A 187 2.14 13.81 -1.30
CA ASP A 187 1.47 15.09 -1.50
C ASP A 187 -0.03 14.95 -1.22
N ASP A 188 -0.65 13.89 -1.70
CA ASP A 188 -2.06 13.58 -1.49
C ASP A 188 -2.39 13.40 0.01
N MET A 189 -1.58 12.65 0.75
CA MET A 189 -1.72 12.54 2.21
C MET A 189 -1.67 13.92 2.88
N ILE A 190 -0.66 14.73 2.57
CA ILE A 190 -0.51 16.08 3.15
C ILE A 190 -1.69 16.98 2.78
N ASP A 191 -2.24 16.86 1.60
CA ASP A 191 -3.39 17.64 1.15
C ASP A 191 -4.68 17.17 1.82
N GLY A 192 -4.86 15.86 1.96
CA GLY A 192 -5.94 15.25 2.75
C GLY A 192 -5.91 15.72 4.22
N LEU A 193 -4.73 15.76 4.84
CA LEU A 193 -4.55 16.27 6.21
C LEU A 193 -4.94 17.75 6.33
N LYS A 194 -4.53 18.59 5.39
CA LYS A 194 -4.89 20.01 5.37
C LYS A 194 -6.41 20.19 5.25
N ALA A 195 -7.05 19.43 4.36
CA ALA A 195 -8.50 19.47 4.18
C ALA A 195 -9.24 18.96 5.42
N ALA A 196 -8.79 17.85 6.03
CA ALA A 196 -9.36 17.33 7.26
C ALA A 196 -9.29 18.33 8.42
N ARG A 197 -8.19 19.08 8.53
CA ARG A 197 -8.08 20.17 9.54
C ARG A 197 -9.10 21.28 9.29
N ARG A 198 -9.40 21.61 8.03
CA ARG A 198 -10.46 22.58 7.68
C ARG A 198 -11.85 21.99 7.99
N ALA A 199 -12.06 20.69 7.71
CA ALA A 199 -13.29 20.01 8.07
C ALA A 199 -13.54 20.00 9.59
N LEU A 200 -12.50 19.73 10.38
CA LEU A 200 -12.56 19.80 11.84
C LEU A 200 -12.89 21.22 12.34
N HIS A 201 -12.43 22.25 11.67
CA HIS A 201 -12.76 23.64 12.00
C HIS A 201 -14.25 23.91 11.75
N ARG A 202 -14.79 23.50 10.59
CA ARG A 202 -16.22 23.65 10.29
C ARG A 202 -17.10 22.95 11.34
N LEU A 203 -16.78 21.70 11.70
CA LEU A 203 -17.52 20.95 12.74
C LEU A 203 -17.47 21.67 14.10
N GLY A 204 -16.39 22.42 14.38
CA GLY A 204 -16.27 23.19 15.63
C GLY A 204 -17.06 24.49 15.64
N ASP A 205 -17.27 25.11 14.48
CA ASP A 205 -17.98 26.38 14.34
C ASP A 205 -19.52 26.15 14.34
N ASP A 206 -19.98 25.06 13.71
CA ASP A 206 -21.41 24.68 13.68
C ASP A 206 -21.98 24.33 15.07
N ASP A 207 -21.11 23.93 16.01
CA ASP A 207 -21.52 23.55 17.39
C ASP A 207 -21.77 24.75 18.32
N ASP A 208 -21.31 25.94 18.01
CA ASP A 208 -21.54 27.13 18.84
C ASP A 208 -23.05 27.51 18.88
N ASP A 209 -23.84 27.04 17.91
CA ASP A 209 -25.28 27.22 17.85
C ASP A 209 -26.09 26.13 18.61
N GLN A 210 -25.47 24.98 18.97
CA GLN A 210 -26.11 23.86 19.66
C GLN A 210 -25.75 23.80 21.15
N ARG A 211 -26.34 24.68 21.93
CA ARG A 211 -26.17 24.72 23.40
C ARG A 211 -26.65 23.42 24.04
N GLY A 212 -25.71 22.61 24.54
CA GLY A 212 -26.01 21.44 25.38
C GLY A 212 -25.54 20.08 24.82
N MET A 213 -25.01 20.01 23.61
CA MET A 213 -24.36 18.78 23.11
C MET A 213 -22.88 18.69 23.48
N PRO A 214 -22.32 17.49 23.68
CA PRO A 214 -20.88 17.32 23.85
C PRO A 214 -20.14 17.85 22.62
N ARG A 215 -19.21 18.75 22.80
CA ARG A 215 -18.40 19.29 21.69
C ARG A 215 -17.56 18.17 21.06
N PRO A 216 -17.42 18.13 19.72
CA PRO A 216 -16.58 17.17 19.05
C PRO A 216 -15.13 17.27 19.52
N ALA A 217 -14.41 16.14 19.44
CA ALA A 217 -12.99 16.09 19.73
C ALA A 217 -12.24 17.06 18.79
N ARG A 218 -11.30 17.84 19.37
CA ARG A 218 -10.46 18.80 18.61
C ARG A 218 -9.02 18.33 18.61
N PRO A 219 -8.24 18.53 17.53
CA PRO A 219 -6.86 18.11 17.51
C PRO A 219 -6.02 18.85 18.55
N ASN A 220 -5.11 18.15 19.18
CA ASN A 220 -3.99 18.74 19.90
C ASN A 220 -2.80 18.95 18.92
N HIS A 221 -1.58 19.16 19.43
CA HIS A 221 -0.41 19.40 18.59
C HIS A 221 0.27 18.10 18.11
N GLN A 222 -0.23 16.93 18.52
CA GLN A 222 0.38 15.64 18.22
C GLN A 222 -0.17 15.10 16.91
N LEU A 223 0.73 14.75 16.01
CA LEU A 223 0.47 14.09 14.74
C LEU A 223 1.24 12.77 14.70
N PHE A 224 0.53 11.69 14.54
CA PHE A 224 1.07 10.35 14.32
C PHE A 224 0.80 9.90 12.90
N LEU A 225 1.78 9.25 12.28
CA LEU A 225 1.65 8.66 10.94
C LEU A 225 1.71 7.15 11.04
N THR A 226 0.80 6.46 10.39
CA THR A 226 0.85 5.00 10.26
C THR A 226 0.13 4.55 9.01
N GLY A 227 0.31 3.31 8.66
CA GLY A 227 -0.29 2.68 7.51
C GLY A 227 0.31 1.31 7.32
N TYR A 228 -0.24 0.53 6.41
CA TYR A 228 0.11 -0.86 6.23
C TYR A 228 0.25 -1.21 4.75
N SER A 229 1.21 -2.10 4.39
CA SER A 229 1.45 -2.52 3.01
C SER A 229 1.79 -1.32 2.12
N GLN A 230 1.04 -1.05 1.03
CA GLN A 230 1.11 0.24 0.32
C GLN A 230 1.11 1.41 1.30
N GLY A 231 0.18 1.40 2.26
CA GLY A 231 0.08 2.45 3.26
C GLY A 231 1.30 2.56 4.17
N GLY A 232 2.01 1.48 4.43
CA GLY A 232 3.30 1.52 5.13
C GLY A 232 4.34 2.29 4.33
N TYR A 233 4.46 2.02 3.04
CA TYR A 233 5.30 2.80 2.13
C TYR A 233 4.86 4.27 2.08
N VAL A 234 3.57 4.53 1.92
CA VAL A 234 3.02 5.89 1.83
C VAL A 234 3.25 6.66 3.13
N ALA A 235 3.07 6.03 4.29
CA ALA A 235 3.31 6.67 5.59
C ALA A 235 4.78 7.09 5.75
N LEU A 236 5.74 6.24 5.35
CA LEU A 236 7.17 6.58 5.40
C LEU A 236 7.54 7.67 4.37
N ALA A 237 6.98 7.60 3.17
CA ALA A 237 7.16 8.62 2.13
C ALA A 237 6.57 9.98 2.58
N THR A 238 5.41 9.96 3.24
CA THR A 238 4.76 11.15 3.81
C THR A 238 5.59 11.75 4.94
N GLU A 239 6.13 10.92 5.83
CA GLU A 239 7.05 11.39 6.87
C GLU A 239 8.27 12.08 6.28
N GLN A 240 8.88 11.49 5.24
CA GLN A 240 9.99 12.07 4.50
C GLN A 240 9.60 13.43 3.88
N ALA A 241 8.43 13.52 3.24
CA ALA A 241 7.94 14.73 2.62
C ALA A 241 7.64 15.83 3.66
N MET A 242 7.02 15.47 4.79
CA MET A 242 6.75 16.38 5.91
C MET A 242 8.06 16.88 6.53
N GLN A 243 9.03 15.99 6.76
CA GLN A 243 10.35 16.36 7.29
C GLN A 243 11.06 17.39 6.38
N ARG A 244 11.03 17.19 5.06
CA ARG A 244 11.61 18.14 4.09
C ARG A 244 10.91 19.50 4.10
N ARG A 245 9.61 19.53 4.38
CA ARG A 245 8.80 20.76 4.46
C ARG A 245 8.80 21.41 5.84
N GLY A 246 9.55 20.85 6.81
CA GLY A 246 9.59 21.35 8.19
C GLY A 246 8.28 21.14 8.96
N MET A 247 7.43 20.23 8.51
CA MET A 247 6.22 19.85 9.24
C MET A 247 6.58 18.88 10.37
N HIS A 248 5.97 19.10 11.52
CA HIS A 248 6.25 18.28 12.71
C HIS A 248 5.40 17.00 12.70
N VAL A 249 6.07 15.85 12.83
CA VAL A 249 5.50 14.54 13.12
C VAL A 249 5.91 14.16 14.54
N THR A 250 4.97 13.73 15.37
CA THR A 250 5.24 13.33 16.76
C THR A 250 5.90 11.97 16.83
N ALA A 251 5.37 11.00 16.09
CA ALA A 251 5.96 9.70 15.84
C ALA A 251 5.32 9.05 14.62
N ALA A 252 6.02 8.09 14.00
CA ALA A 252 5.51 7.31 12.90
C ALA A 252 5.68 5.79 13.14
N SER A 253 4.75 5.00 12.60
CA SER A 253 4.85 3.55 12.64
C SER A 253 4.36 2.95 11.33
N PRO A 254 5.15 3.05 10.25
CA PRO A 254 4.87 2.40 8.98
C PRO A 254 4.97 0.88 9.11
N GLY A 255 3.98 0.15 8.55
CA GLY A 255 3.89 -1.32 8.63
C GLY A 255 4.05 -1.99 7.28
N SER A 256 4.96 -2.96 7.18
CA SER A 256 5.17 -3.88 6.04
C SER A 256 5.10 -3.21 4.67
N GLY A 257 5.75 -2.06 4.52
CA GLY A 257 5.80 -1.33 3.26
C GLY A 257 6.97 -1.78 2.36
N PRO A 258 6.81 -1.73 1.02
CA PRO A 258 7.89 -2.01 0.06
C PRO A 258 8.88 -0.83 0.00
N TYR A 259 9.67 -0.64 1.04
CA TYR A 259 10.54 0.53 1.20
C TYR A 259 11.74 0.50 0.25
N ALA A 260 12.36 -0.67 0.05
CA ALA A 260 13.43 -0.90 -0.92
C ALA A 260 12.84 -1.40 -2.24
N LEU A 261 11.96 -0.59 -2.81
CA LEU A 261 11.11 -0.94 -3.94
C LEU A 261 11.89 -1.41 -5.17
N ALA A 262 12.99 -0.75 -5.51
CA ALA A 262 13.82 -1.13 -6.65
C ALA A 262 14.43 -2.53 -6.46
N ALA A 263 14.97 -2.82 -5.27
CA ALA A 263 15.54 -4.12 -4.97
C ALA A 263 14.47 -5.22 -4.95
N MET A 264 13.28 -4.92 -4.41
CA MET A 264 12.18 -5.88 -4.36
C MET A 264 11.72 -6.27 -5.78
N VAL A 265 11.55 -5.29 -6.67
CA VAL A 265 11.12 -5.56 -8.05
C VAL A 265 12.24 -6.23 -8.85
N ASP A 266 13.52 -5.83 -8.70
CA ASP A 266 14.66 -6.57 -9.28
C ASP A 266 14.64 -8.05 -8.85
N TYR A 267 14.37 -8.33 -7.57
CA TYR A 267 14.29 -9.69 -7.03
C TYR A 267 13.15 -10.51 -7.68
N ILE A 268 11.98 -9.90 -7.87
CA ILE A 268 10.86 -10.52 -8.56
C ILE A 268 11.19 -10.79 -10.03
N PHE A 269 11.78 -9.82 -10.75
CA PHE A 269 12.19 -10.00 -12.15
C PHE A 269 13.24 -11.08 -12.35
N LEU A 270 14.07 -11.35 -11.34
CA LEU A 270 15.01 -12.46 -11.32
C LEU A 270 14.34 -13.83 -11.18
N GLY A 271 13.03 -13.89 -10.97
CA GLY A 271 12.25 -15.13 -10.93
C GLY A 271 11.90 -15.61 -9.52
N HIS A 272 12.12 -14.78 -8.51
CA HIS A 272 11.67 -15.11 -7.17
C HIS A 272 10.15 -14.91 -7.07
N PRO A 273 9.42 -15.90 -6.53
CA PRO A 273 7.97 -15.84 -6.44
C PRO A 273 7.55 -14.78 -5.40
N ASP A 274 6.52 -14.03 -5.74
CA ASP A 274 5.86 -13.07 -4.86
C ASP A 274 4.35 -13.20 -5.01
N LEU A 275 3.66 -13.41 -3.89
CA LEU A 275 2.24 -13.72 -3.90
C LEU A 275 1.37 -12.55 -4.41
N GLY A 276 1.82 -11.32 -4.24
CA GLY A 276 1.14 -10.11 -4.68
C GLY A 276 1.52 -9.66 -6.09
N ALA A 277 2.68 -10.07 -6.60
CA ALA A 277 3.28 -9.49 -7.80
C ALA A 277 2.39 -9.54 -9.06
N PRO A 278 1.61 -10.59 -9.35
CA PRO A 278 0.76 -10.61 -10.54
C PRO A 278 -0.25 -9.45 -10.59
N SER A 279 -0.89 -9.13 -9.48
CA SER A 279 -1.87 -8.05 -9.39
C SER A 279 -1.23 -6.70 -9.07
N LEU A 280 -0.34 -6.68 -8.10
CA LEU A 280 0.25 -5.43 -7.61
C LEU A 280 1.30 -4.88 -8.58
N GLY A 281 2.02 -5.76 -9.29
CA GLY A 281 2.94 -5.37 -10.34
C GLY A 281 2.26 -4.68 -11.51
N SER A 282 1.09 -5.16 -11.89
CA SER A 282 0.28 -4.53 -12.95
C SER A 282 -0.17 -3.13 -12.54
N LEU A 283 -0.63 -2.98 -11.30
CA LEU A 283 -1.01 -1.69 -10.72
C LEU A 283 0.16 -0.71 -10.71
N LEU A 284 1.35 -1.20 -10.35
CA LEU A 284 2.57 -0.41 -10.30
C LEU A 284 2.97 0.12 -11.68
N VAL A 285 3.02 -0.76 -12.68
CA VAL A 285 3.48 -0.36 -14.02
C VAL A 285 2.51 0.60 -14.70
N GLU A 286 1.21 0.46 -14.48
CA GLU A 286 0.21 1.42 -14.95
C GLU A 286 0.36 2.78 -14.26
N ALA A 287 0.48 2.79 -12.94
CA ALA A 287 0.71 4.02 -12.19
C ALA A 287 1.96 4.76 -12.70
N TYR A 288 3.05 4.02 -12.92
CA TYR A 288 4.31 4.59 -13.40
C TYR A 288 4.22 5.08 -14.84
N GLN A 289 3.52 4.33 -15.72
CA GLN A 289 3.28 4.80 -17.07
C GLN A 289 2.47 6.10 -17.11
N HIS A 290 1.46 6.25 -16.25
CA HIS A 290 0.70 7.49 -16.14
C HIS A 290 1.53 8.63 -15.56
N SER A 291 2.32 8.38 -14.54
CA SER A 291 3.11 9.40 -13.84
C SER A 291 4.35 9.82 -14.62
N TYR A 292 5.08 8.88 -15.24
CA TYR A 292 6.37 9.13 -15.89
C TYR A 292 6.30 9.01 -17.42
N GLY A 293 5.59 8.01 -17.94
CA GLY A 293 5.37 7.83 -19.38
C GLY A 293 6.53 7.17 -20.12
N ASN A 294 7.43 6.48 -19.42
CA ASN A 294 8.64 5.86 -19.94
C ASN A 294 8.74 4.36 -19.67
N VAL A 295 7.71 3.75 -19.08
CA VAL A 295 7.70 2.31 -18.79
C VAL A 295 7.60 1.48 -20.08
N TYR A 296 6.76 1.92 -21.01
CA TYR A 296 6.59 1.31 -22.32
C TYR A 296 6.11 2.34 -23.36
N ALA A 297 6.40 2.13 -24.64
CA ALA A 297 5.83 2.95 -25.69
C ALA A 297 4.40 2.49 -26.08
N THR A 298 4.15 1.20 -25.98
CA THR A 298 2.81 0.60 -26.11
C THR A 298 2.62 -0.49 -25.06
N PRO A 299 1.40 -0.71 -24.54
CA PRO A 299 1.15 -1.75 -23.55
C PRO A 299 1.63 -3.15 -23.95
N GLN A 300 1.57 -3.48 -25.23
CA GLN A 300 1.99 -4.78 -25.77
C GLN A 300 3.51 -5.03 -25.67
N GLN A 301 4.31 -3.99 -25.44
CA GLN A 301 5.73 -4.19 -25.16
C GLN A 301 5.95 -4.82 -23.79
N LEU A 302 5.13 -4.46 -22.81
CA LEU A 302 5.24 -4.96 -21.44
C LEU A 302 4.34 -6.17 -21.21
N PHE A 303 3.07 -6.09 -21.62
CA PHE A 303 2.10 -7.16 -21.37
C PHE A 303 2.10 -8.18 -22.50
N ALA A 304 2.17 -9.45 -22.14
CA ALA A 304 2.23 -10.54 -23.09
C ALA A 304 0.93 -10.67 -23.89
N ASN A 305 1.07 -10.91 -25.19
CA ASN A 305 0.07 -11.53 -26.05
C ASN A 305 -1.32 -10.85 -26.11
N GLY A 306 -1.38 -9.51 -26.04
CA GLY A 306 -2.66 -8.79 -26.14
C GLY A 306 -3.56 -8.92 -24.92
N LEU A 307 -3.00 -9.32 -23.79
CA LEU A 307 -3.69 -9.30 -22.47
C LEU A 307 -4.10 -7.90 -22.06
N TYR A 308 -3.40 -6.91 -22.58
CA TYR A 308 -3.80 -5.52 -22.42
C TYR A 308 -4.96 -5.21 -23.35
N THR A 309 -6.16 -5.21 -22.84
CA THR A 309 -7.31 -4.56 -23.50
C THR A 309 -7.74 -3.44 -22.57
N PRO A 310 -7.55 -2.16 -22.95
CA PRO A 310 -8.12 -1.07 -22.18
C PRO A 310 -9.64 -1.30 -22.13
N LEU A 311 -10.18 -1.56 -20.95
CA LEU A 311 -11.61 -1.47 -20.75
C LEU A 311 -11.90 0.04 -20.70
N PRO A 312 -12.70 0.58 -21.62
CA PRO A 312 -13.09 1.96 -21.52
C PRO A 312 -13.76 2.16 -20.17
N TYR A 313 -13.22 3.04 -19.39
CA TYR A 313 -13.66 3.40 -18.03
C TYR A 313 -15.16 3.77 -17.95
N ALA A 314 -15.75 4.05 -19.11
CA ALA A 314 -17.14 4.43 -19.28
C ALA A 314 -18.11 3.26 -19.50
N ASP A 315 -17.65 2.03 -19.68
CA ASP A 315 -18.55 0.92 -19.97
C ASP A 315 -18.91 0.14 -18.69
N ALA A 316 -19.81 0.74 -17.90
CA ALA A 316 -20.43 0.11 -16.73
C ALA A 316 -21.16 -1.21 -17.08
N ALA A 317 -21.56 -1.42 -18.34
CA ALA A 317 -22.22 -2.64 -18.78
C ALA A 317 -21.21 -3.77 -19.00
N ALA A 318 -20.01 -3.49 -19.51
CA ALA A 318 -18.93 -4.47 -19.63
C ALA A 318 -18.36 -4.84 -18.24
N ALA A 319 -18.27 -3.88 -17.34
CA ALA A 319 -17.87 -4.10 -15.95
C ALA A 319 -18.88 -4.97 -15.16
N ALA A 320 -20.17 -4.77 -15.38
CA ALA A 320 -21.23 -5.59 -14.77
C ALA A 320 -21.28 -7.02 -15.31
N ALA A 321 -20.79 -7.26 -16.52
CA ALA A 321 -20.71 -8.59 -17.12
C ALA A 321 -19.43 -9.37 -16.72
N SER A 322 -18.47 -8.71 -16.08
CA SER A 322 -17.27 -9.37 -15.56
C SER A 322 -17.59 -10.04 -14.23
N PRO A 323 -17.41 -11.38 -14.09
CA PRO A 323 -17.60 -12.05 -12.81
C PRO A 323 -16.62 -11.60 -11.71
N LEU A 324 -15.66 -10.74 -12.04
CA LEU A 324 -14.60 -10.29 -11.16
C LEU A 324 -14.90 -9.02 -10.40
N ASN A 325 -15.85 -8.20 -10.86
CA ASN A 325 -16.19 -6.97 -10.13
C ASN A 325 -17.55 -6.42 -10.54
N ALA A 326 -18.40 -6.19 -9.56
CA ALA A 326 -19.55 -5.30 -9.69
C ALA A 326 -19.11 -3.83 -9.87
N ASN A 327 -17.82 -3.54 -9.74
CA ASN A 327 -17.22 -2.22 -9.89
C ASN A 327 -16.12 -2.27 -10.95
N PRO A 328 -16.01 -1.28 -11.83
CA PRO A 328 -14.93 -1.23 -12.81
C PRO A 328 -13.58 -1.25 -12.07
N PRO A 329 -12.59 -2.01 -12.57
CA PRO A 329 -11.24 -1.97 -12.03
C PRO A 329 -10.71 -0.54 -12.08
N MET A 330 -9.86 -0.16 -11.13
CA MET A 330 -9.25 1.17 -11.01
C MET A 330 -8.36 1.52 -12.20
N PHE A 331 -8.06 0.54 -13.07
CA PHE A 331 -7.16 0.65 -14.20
C PHE A 331 -7.91 0.37 -15.50
N ASP A 332 -7.55 1.13 -16.53
CA ASP A 332 -7.99 0.92 -17.91
C ASP A 332 -7.56 -0.45 -18.47
N ALA A 333 -6.77 -1.19 -17.73
CA ALA A 333 -6.27 -2.47 -18.12
C ALA A 333 -6.17 -3.37 -16.90
N LEU A 334 -6.43 -4.61 -17.03
CA LEU A 334 -5.88 -5.67 -16.23
C LEU A 334 -6.78 -6.46 -15.31
N ALA A 335 -8.01 -6.63 -15.67
CA ALA A 335 -8.48 -7.98 -15.53
C ALA A 335 -8.50 -8.57 -16.96
N PRO A 336 -7.53 -9.38 -17.38
CA PRO A 336 -7.77 -10.20 -18.55
C PRO A 336 -9.04 -10.96 -18.24
N THR A 337 -10.09 -10.76 -19.02
CA THR A 337 -11.27 -11.60 -18.89
C THR A 337 -10.83 -13.03 -19.17
N LEU A 338 -11.43 -14.03 -18.52
CA LEU A 338 -11.17 -15.44 -18.81
C LEU A 338 -11.24 -15.75 -20.31
N ALA A 339 -12.06 -15.00 -21.07
CA ALA A 339 -12.14 -15.08 -22.52
C ALA A 339 -10.86 -14.59 -23.24
N GLN A 340 -10.14 -13.65 -22.70
CA GLN A 340 -8.88 -13.14 -23.26
C GLN A 340 -7.71 -14.10 -22.99
N VAL A 341 -7.70 -14.75 -21.83
CA VAL A 341 -6.74 -15.80 -21.49
C VAL A 341 -6.81 -16.98 -22.46
N GLY A 342 -8.02 -17.37 -22.88
CA GLY A 342 -8.23 -18.47 -23.83
C GLY A 342 -7.79 -18.18 -25.28
N THR A 343 -7.37 -16.95 -25.61
CA THR A 343 -6.99 -16.53 -26.97
C THR A 343 -5.50 -16.24 -27.14
N LEU A 344 -4.67 -16.50 -26.13
CA LEU A 344 -3.25 -16.21 -26.16
C LEU A 344 -2.49 -17.13 -27.14
N PRO A 345 -1.55 -16.60 -27.96
CA PRO A 345 -0.76 -17.42 -28.86
C PRO A 345 0.24 -18.29 -28.09
N SER A 346 0.49 -19.47 -28.64
CA SER A 346 1.30 -20.53 -28.04
C SER A 346 2.82 -20.30 -28.14
N ASP A 347 3.54 -20.79 -27.16
CA ASP A 347 4.91 -21.33 -27.16
C ASP A 347 6.13 -20.40 -27.26
N ALA A 348 6.10 -19.23 -27.90
CA ALA A 348 7.29 -18.40 -28.06
C ALA A 348 7.75 -17.77 -26.72
N GLY A 349 6.80 -17.39 -25.87
CA GLY A 349 7.07 -16.79 -24.59
C GLY A 349 7.64 -17.76 -23.56
N ALA A 350 7.05 -18.95 -23.43
CA ALA A 350 7.49 -19.97 -22.48
C ALA A 350 8.94 -20.43 -22.74
N SER A 351 9.33 -20.57 -23.99
CA SER A 351 10.70 -20.92 -24.37
C SER A 351 11.70 -19.82 -24.01
N ALA A 352 11.34 -18.55 -24.21
CA ALA A 352 12.22 -17.42 -23.87
C ALA A 352 12.38 -17.28 -22.35
N ASP A 353 11.30 -17.38 -21.58
CA ASP A 353 11.36 -17.31 -20.12
C ASP A 353 12.09 -18.51 -19.51
N ALA A 354 11.93 -19.71 -20.05
CA ALA A 354 12.72 -20.87 -19.63
C ALA A 354 14.22 -20.64 -19.84
N THR A 355 14.59 -20.01 -20.96
CA THR A 355 15.98 -19.64 -21.24
C THR A 355 16.46 -18.58 -20.27
N LEU A 356 15.68 -17.54 -20.01
CA LEU A 356 16.01 -16.49 -19.03
C LEU A 356 16.13 -17.06 -17.61
N ASN A 357 15.22 -17.91 -17.19
CA ASN A 357 15.30 -18.58 -15.89
C ASN A 357 16.53 -19.50 -15.77
N ALA A 358 16.99 -20.09 -16.87
CA ALA A 358 18.21 -20.89 -16.89
C ALA A 358 19.49 -20.02 -16.85
N VAL A 359 19.46 -18.85 -17.51
CA VAL A 359 20.58 -17.90 -17.52
C VAL A 359 20.65 -17.09 -16.22
N PHE A 360 19.50 -16.77 -15.63
CA PHE A 360 19.37 -16.01 -14.37
C PHE A 360 18.63 -16.84 -13.31
N PRO A 361 19.11 -18.03 -12.92
CA PRO A 361 18.44 -18.78 -11.87
C PRO A 361 18.48 -17.97 -10.57
N ALA A 362 17.42 -18.07 -9.79
CA ALA A 362 17.23 -17.41 -8.50
C ALA A 362 18.38 -17.62 -7.49
N THR A 363 19.28 -18.54 -7.79
CA THR A 363 20.43 -18.93 -6.95
C THR A 363 21.78 -18.41 -7.44
N VAL A 364 21.83 -17.60 -8.53
CA VAL A 364 23.13 -17.12 -9.07
C VAL A 364 23.65 -15.93 -8.30
N PRO A 365 24.91 -15.96 -7.82
CA PRO A 365 25.57 -14.77 -7.31
C PRO A 365 25.62 -13.64 -8.37
N PRO A 366 25.49 -12.34 -7.96
CA PRO A 366 25.47 -11.88 -6.59
C PRO A 366 24.15 -12.07 -5.85
N TYR A 367 23.09 -12.42 -6.51
CA TYR A 367 21.71 -12.37 -6.00
C TYR A 367 21.36 -13.53 -5.05
N GLY A 368 21.98 -14.70 -5.19
CA GLY A 368 21.72 -15.89 -4.37
C GLY A 368 22.54 -16.01 -3.07
N SER A 369 23.47 -15.06 -2.82
CA SER A 369 24.40 -15.19 -1.69
C SER A 369 24.08 -14.35 -0.47
N LEU A 370 23.00 -13.55 -0.50
CA LEU A 370 22.63 -12.72 0.64
C LEU A 370 21.73 -13.51 1.59
N PRO A 371 22.19 -13.85 2.81
CA PRO A 371 21.50 -14.76 3.72
C PRO A 371 20.14 -14.25 4.24
N TYR A 372 19.77 -13.00 3.95
CA TYR A 372 18.51 -12.39 4.33
C TYR A 372 17.55 -12.14 3.17
N LEU A 373 17.86 -12.64 1.97
CA LEU A 373 16.99 -12.50 0.79
C LEU A 373 16.12 -13.73 0.53
N THR A 374 16.22 -14.76 1.34
CA THR A 374 15.27 -15.86 1.27
C THR A 374 14.06 -15.49 2.11
N PRO A 375 12.85 -15.49 1.53
CA PRO A 375 11.65 -15.59 2.35
C PRO A 375 11.86 -16.66 3.39
N ASP A 376 11.26 -16.53 4.57
CA ASP A 376 11.42 -17.52 5.64
C ASP A 376 11.48 -18.92 5.05
N ALA A 377 12.58 -19.62 5.28
CA ALA A 377 12.79 -20.97 4.74
C ALA A 377 11.64 -21.92 5.10
N GLN A 378 10.88 -21.61 6.16
CA GLN A 378 9.69 -22.34 6.53
C GLN A 378 8.51 -22.06 5.59
N VAL A 379 8.36 -20.85 5.06
CA VAL A 379 7.31 -20.52 4.08
C VAL A 379 7.67 -21.08 2.70
N VAL A 380 8.94 -20.94 2.29
CA VAL A 380 9.42 -21.42 0.99
C VAL A 380 9.55 -22.95 0.94
N ALA A 381 9.89 -23.61 2.05
CA ALA A 381 10.00 -25.05 2.14
C ALA A 381 8.65 -25.78 2.26
N GLN A 382 7.54 -25.04 2.35
CA GLN A 382 6.22 -25.64 2.43
C GLN A 382 5.78 -26.21 1.07
N PRO A 383 5.16 -27.39 1.03
CA PRO A 383 4.55 -27.92 -0.19
C PRO A 383 3.59 -26.94 -0.87
N VAL A 384 2.91 -26.12 -0.08
CA VAL A 384 1.99 -25.06 -0.50
C VAL A 384 2.63 -24.01 -1.41
N TRP A 385 3.87 -23.61 -1.14
CA TRP A 385 4.59 -22.65 -1.98
C TRP A 385 4.88 -23.21 -3.38
N THR A 386 5.31 -24.47 -3.42
CA THR A 386 5.54 -25.19 -4.65
C THR A 386 4.23 -25.39 -5.43
N GLU A 387 3.12 -25.63 -4.72
CA GLU A 387 1.79 -25.80 -5.32
C GLU A 387 1.22 -24.49 -5.87
N LEU A 388 1.43 -23.35 -5.20
CA LEU A 388 0.94 -22.05 -5.64
C LEU A 388 1.61 -21.55 -6.93
N PHE A 389 2.88 -21.88 -7.12
CA PHE A 389 3.66 -21.41 -8.27
C PHE A 389 3.98 -22.50 -9.30
N ASP A 390 3.39 -23.70 -9.13
CA ASP A 390 3.53 -24.86 -10.02
C ASP A 390 4.96 -25.10 -10.55
N THR A 391 5.91 -25.13 -9.66
CA THR A 391 7.30 -25.45 -10.01
C THR A 391 7.50 -26.92 -10.36
N ALA A 392 6.48 -27.77 -10.19
CA ALA A 392 6.55 -29.23 -10.35
C ALA A 392 5.73 -29.78 -11.53
N GLY A 393 4.99 -28.98 -12.29
CA GLY A 393 4.24 -29.42 -13.49
C GLY A 393 3.05 -30.33 -13.18
N THR A 394 2.62 -30.43 -11.95
CA THR A 394 1.37 -31.08 -11.56
C THR A 394 0.28 -30.02 -11.49
N ALA A 395 -0.80 -30.22 -12.22
CA ALA A 395 -1.97 -29.34 -12.16
C ALA A 395 -2.46 -29.23 -10.71
N SER A 396 -1.91 -28.28 -9.98
CA SER A 396 -2.34 -27.96 -8.63
C SER A 396 -3.70 -27.29 -8.70
N PRO A 397 -4.66 -27.63 -7.83
CA PRO A 397 -5.90 -26.87 -7.67
C PRO A 397 -5.64 -25.43 -7.22
N PHE A 398 -4.41 -25.12 -6.81
CA PHE A 398 -3.92 -23.80 -6.39
C PHE A 398 -3.02 -23.15 -7.45
N THR A 399 -3.41 -23.25 -8.72
CA THR A 399 -2.83 -22.31 -9.69
C THR A 399 -3.02 -20.89 -9.15
N PRO A 400 -2.15 -19.92 -9.50
CA PRO A 400 -2.31 -18.50 -9.10
C PRO A 400 -3.73 -17.96 -9.30
N TYR A 401 -4.50 -18.59 -10.18
CA TYR A 401 -5.92 -18.37 -10.40
C TYR A 401 -6.81 -18.60 -9.18
N ASN A 402 -6.47 -19.54 -8.29
CA ASN A 402 -7.38 -19.94 -7.21
C ASN A 402 -7.13 -19.19 -5.90
N ALA A 403 -5.91 -18.72 -5.66
CA ALA A 403 -5.57 -17.94 -4.46
C ALA A 403 -6.25 -16.55 -4.44
N TYR A 404 -6.46 -15.96 -5.63
CA TYR A 404 -7.06 -14.63 -5.79
C TYR A 404 -8.32 -14.62 -6.68
N GLY A 405 -8.96 -15.78 -6.87
CA GLY A 405 -10.01 -15.90 -7.87
C GLY A 405 -9.42 -15.97 -9.30
N SER A 406 -10.24 -16.25 -10.25
CA SER A 406 -9.90 -16.60 -11.64
C SER A 406 -9.21 -15.50 -12.49
N ALA A 407 -8.59 -14.49 -11.87
CA ALA A 407 -8.14 -13.27 -12.54
C ALA A 407 -6.64 -13.10 -12.69
N PHE A 408 -5.81 -13.95 -12.08
CA PHE A 408 -4.38 -13.70 -12.05
C PHE A 408 -3.60 -14.69 -12.89
N LEU A 409 -2.88 -14.15 -13.89
CA LEU A 409 -1.87 -14.87 -14.63
C LEU A 409 -0.53 -14.83 -13.89
N PRO A 410 0.30 -15.89 -13.94
CA PRO A 410 1.67 -15.80 -13.47
C PRO A 410 2.40 -14.68 -14.21
N LEU A 411 3.34 -14.03 -13.55
CA LEU A 411 4.15 -12.97 -14.17
C LEU A 411 4.95 -13.51 -15.34
N TRP A 412 5.51 -14.72 -15.20
CA TRP A 412 6.41 -15.33 -16.17
C TRP A 412 5.83 -16.61 -16.71
N ALA A 413 6.12 -16.89 -17.98
CA ALA A 413 5.86 -18.21 -18.54
C ALA A 413 6.66 -19.25 -17.75
N SER A 414 5.96 -20.27 -17.22
CA SER A 414 6.63 -21.38 -16.57
C SER A 414 7.17 -22.36 -17.63
N SER A 415 8.34 -22.95 -17.39
CA SER A 415 8.87 -24.05 -18.20
C SER A 415 7.98 -25.30 -18.15
N PHE A 416 6.97 -25.31 -17.31
CA PHE A 416 6.05 -26.41 -17.05
C PHE A 416 4.65 -26.19 -17.62
N SER A 417 4.36 -24.98 -18.15
CA SER A 417 3.09 -24.74 -18.85
C SER A 417 3.10 -25.48 -20.17
N THR A 418 2.23 -26.46 -20.31
CA THR A 418 2.07 -27.21 -21.57
C THR A 418 1.38 -26.39 -22.66
N SER A 419 0.85 -25.21 -22.33
CA SER A 419 0.14 -24.30 -23.24
C SER A 419 0.95 -23.07 -23.65
N GLY A 420 2.05 -22.75 -22.97
CA GLY A 420 2.97 -21.66 -23.32
C GLY A 420 2.39 -20.23 -23.29
N THR A 421 1.21 -20.06 -22.72
CA THR A 421 0.38 -18.87 -22.96
C THR A 421 0.01 -18.08 -21.73
N ASP A 422 0.45 -18.52 -20.55
CA ASP A 422 -0.14 -18.10 -19.28
C ASP A 422 0.82 -17.21 -18.49
N ASN A 423 1.30 -16.13 -19.10
CA ASN A 423 2.13 -15.14 -18.41
C ASN A 423 1.68 -13.72 -18.70
N LEU A 424 1.85 -12.86 -17.71
CA LEU A 424 1.44 -11.46 -17.77
C LEU A 424 2.46 -10.59 -18.49
N ILE A 425 3.75 -10.80 -18.23
CA ILE A 425 4.84 -9.96 -18.70
C ILE A 425 5.47 -10.54 -19.96
N ASN A 426 5.65 -9.70 -20.98
CA ASN A 426 6.32 -10.06 -22.22
C ASN A 426 7.77 -10.50 -21.96
N PRO A 427 8.19 -11.69 -22.42
CA PRO A 427 9.55 -12.17 -22.24
C PRO A 427 10.63 -11.23 -22.77
N GLY A 428 10.36 -10.53 -23.88
CA GLY A 428 11.27 -9.51 -24.41
C GLY A 428 11.47 -8.35 -23.44
N TYR A 429 10.39 -7.86 -22.84
CA TYR A 429 10.49 -6.80 -21.82
C TYR A 429 11.27 -7.28 -20.59
N ARG A 430 10.99 -8.51 -20.12
CA ARG A 430 11.77 -9.11 -19.02
C ARG A 430 13.25 -9.21 -19.34
N ALA A 431 13.59 -9.62 -20.57
CA ALA A 431 14.97 -9.72 -21.01
C ALA A 431 15.68 -8.36 -21.00
N ASP A 432 15.04 -7.31 -21.49
CA ASP A 432 15.57 -5.93 -21.48
C ASP A 432 15.74 -5.40 -20.05
N TYR A 433 14.77 -5.66 -19.18
CA TYR A 433 14.86 -5.32 -17.76
C TYR A 433 16.06 -5.99 -17.08
N LEU A 434 16.21 -7.31 -17.26
CA LEU A 434 17.30 -8.09 -16.67
C LEU A 434 18.67 -7.73 -17.26
N ALA A 435 18.74 -7.42 -18.54
CA ALA A 435 19.98 -6.94 -19.17
C ALA A 435 20.46 -5.63 -18.52
N ASP A 436 19.53 -4.70 -18.26
CA ASP A 436 19.86 -3.49 -17.53
C ASP A 436 20.25 -3.79 -16.07
N ALA A 437 19.53 -4.71 -15.39
CA ALA A 437 19.85 -5.09 -14.02
C ALA A 437 21.27 -5.70 -13.85
N VAL A 438 21.75 -6.42 -14.86
CA VAL A 438 23.10 -6.97 -14.87
C VAL A 438 24.17 -5.89 -15.08
N ILE A 439 23.89 -4.93 -15.97
CA ILE A 439 24.85 -3.85 -16.29
C ILE A 439 24.86 -2.79 -15.18
N ASN A 440 23.70 -2.48 -14.63
CA ASN A 440 23.45 -1.47 -13.61
C ASN A 440 22.81 -2.09 -12.37
N PRO A 441 23.49 -2.99 -11.66
CA PRO A 441 22.89 -3.72 -10.55
C PRO A 441 22.53 -2.80 -9.39
N ASP A 442 21.49 -3.18 -8.64
CA ASP A 442 21.16 -2.56 -7.36
C ASP A 442 22.31 -2.76 -6.36
N GLY A 443 22.67 -1.70 -5.65
CA GLY A 443 23.80 -1.74 -4.72
C GLY A 443 23.59 -2.64 -3.50
N LEU A 444 22.35 -3.01 -3.20
CA LEU A 444 22.04 -4.00 -2.16
C LEU A 444 22.58 -5.38 -2.57
N PHE A 445 22.37 -5.79 -3.82
CA PHE A 445 22.80 -7.10 -4.32
C PHE A 445 24.31 -7.18 -4.57
N THR A 446 24.94 -6.06 -4.88
CA THR A 446 26.41 -6.03 -5.03
C THR A 446 27.14 -5.86 -3.71
N GLY A 447 26.44 -5.55 -2.63
CA GLY A 447 27.05 -5.23 -1.34
C GLY A 447 27.90 -3.96 -1.34
N THR A 448 27.75 -3.09 -2.35
CA THR A 448 28.61 -1.91 -2.53
C THR A 448 28.08 -0.68 -1.80
N THR A 449 26.82 -0.33 -2.02
CA THR A 449 26.23 0.91 -1.49
C THR A 449 24.94 0.70 -0.69
N GLY A 450 24.31 -0.46 -0.82
CA GLY A 450 22.96 -0.70 -0.29
C GLY A 450 21.83 0.10 -0.98
N MET A 451 22.18 0.98 -1.93
CA MET A 451 21.28 1.95 -2.55
C MET A 451 20.83 1.49 -3.94
N PRO A 452 19.65 1.95 -4.42
CA PRO A 452 19.22 1.67 -5.79
C PRO A 452 20.25 2.22 -6.80
N THR A 453 20.30 1.58 -7.98
CA THR A 453 21.15 2.08 -9.07
C THR A 453 20.70 3.48 -9.49
N ARG A 454 21.67 4.32 -9.87
CA ARG A 454 21.39 5.67 -10.42
C ARG A 454 21.54 5.73 -11.94
N ASN A 455 21.96 4.63 -12.55
CA ASN A 455 22.31 4.57 -13.96
C ASN A 455 21.40 3.60 -14.73
N ALA A 456 20.22 3.29 -14.20
CA ALA A 456 19.26 2.46 -14.91
C ALA A 456 18.95 3.08 -16.28
N SER A 457 18.89 2.24 -17.30
CA SER A 457 18.51 2.61 -18.67
C SER A 457 17.14 2.08 -19.05
N ASN A 458 16.61 1.10 -18.30
CA ASN A 458 15.23 0.66 -18.42
C ASN A 458 14.31 1.63 -17.65
N GLY A 459 13.28 2.17 -18.30
CA GLY A 459 12.43 3.21 -17.72
C GLY A 459 11.75 2.78 -16.42
N LEU A 460 11.26 1.54 -16.34
CA LEU A 460 10.67 1.04 -15.08
C LEU A 460 11.70 1.02 -13.95
N ARG A 461 12.95 0.59 -14.21
CA ARG A 461 14.00 0.57 -13.19
C ARG A 461 14.44 1.97 -12.75
N GLU A 462 14.46 2.93 -13.69
CA GLU A 462 14.70 4.33 -13.39
C GLU A 462 13.65 4.88 -12.43
N ASP A 463 12.39 4.62 -12.72
CA ASP A 463 11.25 5.07 -11.91
C ASP A 463 11.20 4.38 -10.54
N LEU A 464 11.48 3.08 -10.48
CA LEU A 464 11.59 2.33 -9.23
C LEU A 464 12.68 2.93 -8.32
N ALA A 465 13.84 3.25 -8.88
CA ALA A 465 14.93 3.89 -8.14
C ALA A 465 14.55 5.29 -7.63
N ALA A 466 13.78 6.06 -8.40
CA ALA A 466 13.28 7.37 -7.99
C ALA A 466 12.26 7.28 -6.83
N ASN A 467 11.52 6.18 -6.76
CA ASN A 467 10.50 5.95 -5.73
C ASN A 467 11.01 5.12 -4.53
N ASP A 468 12.21 4.60 -4.58
CA ASP A 468 12.83 3.88 -3.47
C ASP A 468 13.02 4.77 -2.23
N LEU A 469 12.79 4.24 -1.05
CA LEU A 469 12.88 4.99 0.21
C LEU A 469 14.19 4.75 0.96
N ARG A 470 15.08 3.89 0.47
CA ARG A 470 16.42 3.75 1.02
C ARG A 470 17.16 5.10 1.00
N GLY A 471 18.04 5.29 1.96
CA GLY A 471 18.71 6.57 2.17
C GLY A 471 17.88 7.61 2.93
N TYR A 472 16.63 7.32 3.27
CA TYR A 472 15.86 8.18 4.17
C TYR A 472 16.05 7.75 5.63
N ARG A 473 16.43 8.68 6.48
CA ARG A 473 16.48 8.51 7.94
C ARG A 473 15.51 9.47 8.62
N PRO A 474 14.52 8.94 9.35
CA PRO A 474 13.58 9.76 10.11
C PRO A 474 14.27 10.59 11.21
N LYS A 475 13.73 11.79 11.44
CA LYS A 475 14.06 12.61 12.61
C LYS A 475 13.05 12.43 13.75
N ALA A 476 11.80 12.14 13.39
CA ALA A 476 10.79 11.78 14.38
C ALA A 476 11.04 10.36 14.90
N PRO A 477 10.58 10.03 16.13
CA PRO A 477 10.52 8.66 16.59
C PRO A 477 9.76 7.78 15.59
N THR A 478 10.41 6.72 15.08
CA THR A 478 9.83 5.86 14.05
C THR A 478 10.08 4.39 14.37
N MET A 479 9.02 3.60 14.34
CA MET A 479 9.04 2.16 14.44
C MET A 479 8.54 1.56 13.14
N LEU A 480 9.42 0.95 12.33
CA LEU A 480 8.94 0.08 11.26
C LEU A 480 8.42 -1.21 11.84
N CYS A 481 7.33 -1.71 11.30
CA CYS A 481 6.76 -2.98 11.71
C CYS A 481 6.62 -3.90 10.50
N GLY A 482 6.78 -5.20 10.67
CA GLY A 482 6.61 -6.19 9.62
C GLY A 482 6.64 -7.61 10.19
N GLY A 483 6.54 -8.61 9.34
CA GLY A 483 6.65 -10.02 9.71
C GLY A 483 7.66 -10.71 8.80
N SER A 484 8.60 -11.44 9.39
CA SER A 484 9.72 -12.05 8.66
C SER A 484 9.31 -13.10 7.63
N GLY A 485 8.13 -13.73 7.79
CA GLY A 485 7.56 -14.68 6.83
C GLY A 485 6.59 -14.05 5.81
N ASP A 486 6.56 -12.73 5.67
CA ASP A 486 5.61 -12.04 4.77
C ASP A 486 5.85 -12.41 3.30
N PRO A 487 4.87 -13.06 2.62
CA PRO A 487 5.04 -13.57 1.26
C PRO A 487 4.76 -12.53 0.18
N ILE A 488 4.36 -11.32 0.55
CA ILE A 488 4.02 -10.21 -0.36
C ILE A 488 5.03 -9.09 -0.24
N VAL A 489 5.31 -8.62 0.99
CA VAL A 489 6.32 -7.59 1.22
C VAL A 489 7.45 -8.20 2.04
N TYR A 490 8.45 -8.70 1.36
CA TYR A 490 9.59 -9.39 1.98
C TYR A 490 10.27 -8.55 3.06
N TYR A 491 10.12 -8.96 4.31
CA TYR A 491 10.74 -8.28 5.46
C TYR A 491 12.24 -8.10 5.30
N PRO A 492 13.00 -9.14 4.88
CA PRO A 492 14.45 -9.01 4.71
C PRO A 492 14.88 -7.97 3.67
N LEU A 493 14.08 -7.79 2.60
CA LEU A 493 14.38 -6.81 1.55
C LEU A 493 13.92 -5.40 1.89
N ASN A 494 12.95 -5.25 2.76
CA ASN A 494 12.32 -3.95 3.05
C ASN A 494 12.62 -3.48 4.46
N THR A 495 11.92 -3.99 5.45
CA THR A 495 12.04 -3.51 6.84
C THR A 495 13.45 -3.70 7.41
N ALA A 496 14.06 -4.87 7.19
CA ALA A 496 15.41 -5.17 7.70
C ALA A 496 16.48 -4.31 7.00
N VAL A 497 16.35 -4.06 5.70
CA VAL A 497 17.27 -3.18 4.95
C VAL A 497 17.22 -1.76 5.49
N MET A 498 16.02 -1.21 5.72
CA MET A 498 15.87 0.11 6.31
C MET A 498 16.48 0.19 7.72
N GLN A 499 16.28 -0.84 8.55
CA GLN A 499 16.91 -0.89 9.87
C GLN A 499 18.44 -0.93 9.78
N ALA A 500 18.98 -1.70 8.84
CA ALA A 500 20.43 -1.77 8.63
C ALA A 500 21.03 -0.41 8.23
N GLU A 501 20.34 0.34 7.37
CA GLU A 501 20.72 1.71 6.98
C GLU A 501 20.61 2.70 8.14
N TRP A 502 19.61 2.54 9.00
CA TRP A 502 19.43 3.39 10.17
C TRP A 502 20.48 3.10 11.26
N GLY A 503 21.14 1.95 11.20
CA GLY A 503 22.15 1.49 12.15
C GLY A 503 21.54 0.79 13.35
N GLN A 504 22.24 0.82 14.49
CA GLN A 504 21.79 0.10 15.68
C GLN A 504 20.43 0.60 16.15
N PRO A 505 19.50 -0.31 16.48
CA PRO A 505 18.19 0.05 17.00
C PRO A 505 18.27 0.91 18.27
N THR A 506 17.41 1.91 18.36
CA THR A 506 17.22 2.73 19.54
C THR A 506 15.77 2.67 20.02
N ASN A 507 15.46 3.19 21.21
CA ASN A 507 14.09 3.20 21.71
C ASN A 507 13.11 4.05 20.88
N THR A 508 13.63 4.88 19.98
CA THR A 508 12.85 5.81 19.15
C THR A 508 13.04 5.59 17.65
N LEU A 509 13.96 4.74 17.24
CA LEU A 509 14.22 4.41 15.82
C LEU A 509 14.62 2.94 15.73
N PHE A 510 13.69 2.08 15.36
CA PHE A 510 13.88 0.63 15.30
C PHE A 510 12.84 -0.04 14.40
N SER A 511 13.13 -1.31 14.06
CA SER A 511 12.13 -2.21 13.44
C SER A 511 11.61 -3.21 14.46
N LEU A 512 10.32 -3.53 14.33
CA LEU A 512 9.65 -4.61 15.04
C LEU A 512 9.28 -5.70 14.06
N ASP A 513 9.78 -6.91 14.32
CA ASP A 513 9.27 -8.12 13.69
C ASP A 513 8.17 -8.72 14.57
N VAL A 514 6.95 -8.84 14.05
CA VAL A 514 5.84 -9.47 14.79
C VAL A 514 5.95 -11.00 14.78
N ASP A 515 6.78 -11.57 13.89
CA ASP A 515 7.06 -13.00 13.74
C ASP A 515 8.54 -13.32 14.02
N PRO A 516 9.05 -13.09 15.23
CA PRO A 516 10.46 -13.26 15.54
C PRO A 516 10.89 -14.72 15.49
N HIS A 517 12.06 -14.98 14.89
CA HIS A 517 12.66 -16.30 14.78
C HIS A 517 13.60 -16.63 15.95
N SER A 518 13.93 -15.65 16.76
CA SER A 518 14.81 -15.79 17.91
C SER A 518 14.38 -14.97 19.11
N ALA A 519 14.75 -15.41 20.30
CA ALA A 519 14.52 -14.64 21.52
C ALA A 519 15.25 -13.29 21.52
N ALA A 520 16.29 -13.12 20.73
CA ALA A 520 17.02 -11.86 20.62
C ALA A 520 16.18 -10.76 19.95
N GLU A 521 15.34 -11.12 18.99
CA GLU A 521 14.46 -10.18 18.27
C GLU A 521 13.31 -9.64 19.15
N SER A 522 13.04 -10.33 20.28
CA SER A 522 12.07 -9.90 21.29
C SER A 522 12.70 -9.09 22.44
N GLN A 523 13.96 -8.64 22.29
CA GLN A 523 14.68 -7.88 23.32
C GLN A 523 14.91 -6.42 22.90
N GLY A 524 15.53 -5.65 23.78
CA GLY A 524 15.83 -4.23 23.51
C GLY A 524 14.57 -3.41 23.23
N PRO A 525 14.54 -2.60 22.15
CA PRO A 525 13.38 -1.79 21.79
C PRO A 525 12.11 -2.59 21.50
N SER A 526 12.24 -3.87 21.09
CA SER A 526 11.12 -4.77 20.83
C SER A 526 10.50 -5.38 22.10
N ALA A 527 11.21 -5.36 23.24
CA ALA A 527 10.75 -5.98 24.48
C ALA A 527 9.33 -5.58 24.94
N PRO A 528 8.87 -4.33 24.80
CA PRO A 528 7.50 -3.95 25.14
C PRO A 528 6.43 -4.61 24.26
N PHE A 529 6.79 -5.13 23.08
CA PHE A 529 5.86 -5.69 22.10
C PHE A 529 5.80 -7.22 22.12
N VAL A 530 6.41 -7.88 23.12
CA VAL A 530 6.40 -9.34 23.24
C VAL A 530 4.97 -9.91 23.24
N GLY A 531 4.00 -9.19 23.82
CA GLY A 531 2.60 -9.60 23.78
C GLY A 531 2.02 -9.62 22.37
N VAL A 532 2.41 -8.66 21.52
CA VAL A 532 2.01 -8.59 20.11
C VAL A 532 2.61 -9.77 19.35
N GLN A 533 3.90 -10.03 19.54
CA GLN A 533 4.61 -11.14 18.92
C GLN A 533 4.01 -12.51 19.33
N GLN A 534 3.74 -12.71 20.62
CA GLN A 534 3.09 -13.93 21.11
C GLN A 534 1.69 -14.13 20.53
N ALA A 535 0.91 -13.06 20.39
CA ALA A 535 -0.42 -13.13 19.81
C ALA A 535 -0.36 -13.46 18.30
N PHE A 536 0.62 -12.94 17.58
CA PHE A 536 0.86 -13.32 16.19
C PHE A 536 1.26 -14.81 16.06
N GLN A 537 2.19 -15.28 16.88
CA GLN A 537 2.57 -16.70 16.92
C GLN A 537 1.39 -17.61 17.26
N TYR A 538 0.51 -17.19 18.16
CA TYR A 538 -0.73 -17.92 18.44
C TYR A 538 -1.64 -17.99 17.22
N TRP A 539 -1.81 -16.90 16.49
CA TRP A 539 -2.56 -16.91 15.24
C TRP A 539 -1.96 -17.90 14.23
N LYS A 540 -0.65 -17.89 14.00
CA LYS A 540 0.04 -18.87 13.12
C LYS A 540 -0.24 -20.31 13.55
N ALA A 541 -0.06 -20.61 14.83
CA ALA A 541 -0.26 -21.96 15.37
C ALA A 541 -1.72 -22.45 15.29
N THR A 542 -2.69 -21.55 15.12
CA THR A 542 -4.12 -21.84 15.05
C THR A 542 -4.72 -21.64 13.65
N ALA A 543 -3.90 -21.36 12.66
CA ALA A 543 -4.33 -21.27 11.27
C ALA A 543 -4.96 -22.61 10.82
N ALA A 544 -6.03 -22.54 10.04
CA ALA A 544 -6.80 -23.71 9.64
C ALA A 544 -5.98 -24.68 8.75
N SER A 545 -5.01 -24.16 8.02
CA SER A 545 -4.07 -24.91 7.19
C SER A 545 -2.85 -24.05 6.89
N PRO A 546 -1.73 -24.61 6.41
CA PRO A 546 -0.58 -23.85 5.92
C PRO A 546 -0.96 -22.86 4.79
N LEU A 547 -1.90 -23.23 3.93
CA LEU A 547 -2.41 -22.33 2.89
C LEU A 547 -3.15 -21.13 3.49
N ALA A 548 -4.04 -21.37 4.46
CA ALA A 548 -4.76 -20.29 5.14
C ALA A 548 -3.81 -19.37 5.93
N GLU A 549 -2.72 -19.90 6.48
CA GLU A 549 -1.64 -19.11 7.08
C GLU A 549 -0.98 -18.23 6.03
N LEU A 550 -0.55 -18.81 4.91
CA LEU A 550 0.13 -18.09 3.84
C LEU A 550 -0.73 -16.97 3.23
N GLU A 551 -1.99 -17.27 2.90
CA GLU A 551 -2.94 -16.30 2.35
C GLU A 551 -3.30 -15.19 3.34
N GLY A 552 -3.42 -15.53 4.61
CA GLY A 552 -3.76 -14.61 5.68
C GLY A 552 -2.58 -13.84 6.26
N TYR A 553 -1.33 -14.26 5.98
CA TYR A 553 -0.14 -13.78 6.67
C TYR A 553 0.02 -12.26 6.54
N HIS A 554 0.13 -11.76 5.33
CA HIS A 554 0.32 -10.33 5.07
C HIS A 554 -0.77 -9.48 5.73
N GLY A 555 -2.06 -9.81 5.53
CA GLY A 555 -3.17 -9.09 6.15
C GLY A 555 -3.13 -9.11 7.69
N THR A 556 -2.73 -10.23 8.27
CA THR A 556 -2.63 -10.38 9.72
C THR A 556 -1.46 -9.58 10.29
N VAL A 557 -0.31 -9.54 9.62
CA VAL A 557 0.80 -8.62 9.99
C VAL A 557 0.28 -7.20 10.12
N GLY A 558 -0.59 -6.74 9.20
CA GLY A 558 -1.19 -5.42 9.26
C GLY A 558 -1.99 -5.15 10.53
N VAL A 559 -2.78 -6.10 10.97
CA VAL A 559 -3.57 -5.99 12.21
C VAL A 559 -2.66 -5.87 13.43
N TYR A 560 -1.63 -6.70 13.52
CA TYR A 560 -0.69 -6.68 14.66
C TYR A 560 0.24 -5.47 14.61
N CYS A 561 0.64 -5.02 13.44
CA CYS A 561 1.37 -3.76 13.28
C CYS A 561 0.52 -2.54 13.68
N ALA A 562 -0.78 -2.52 13.40
CA ALA A 562 -1.67 -1.46 13.87
C ALA A 562 -1.78 -1.43 15.40
N LEU A 563 -1.84 -2.61 16.04
CA LEU A 563 -1.81 -2.73 17.51
C LEU A 563 -0.47 -2.22 18.07
N ALA A 564 0.65 -2.64 17.50
CA ALA A 564 1.98 -2.21 17.90
C ALA A 564 2.17 -0.69 17.70
N ALA A 565 1.66 -0.13 16.61
CA ALA A 565 1.68 1.30 16.34
C ALA A 565 0.95 2.10 17.43
N ARG A 566 -0.25 1.65 17.81
CA ARG A 566 -1.00 2.28 18.91
C ARG A 566 -0.22 2.25 20.24
N GLU A 567 0.40 1.13 20.56
CA GLU A 567 1.23 0.99 21.76
C GLU A 567 2.46 1.91 21.70
N PHE A 568 3.13 1.95 20.54
CA PHE A 568 4.25 2.87 20.32
C PHE A 568 3.85 4.33 20.49
N PHE A 569 2.74 4.76 19.90
CA PHE A 569 2.22 6.13 19.99
C PHE A 569 1.84 6.51 21.42
N SER A 570 1.41 5.54 22.25
CA SER A 570 1.05 5.80 23.65
C SER A 570 2.20 6.38 24.47
N ARG A 571 3.45 6.14 24.06
CA ARG A 571 4.66 6.66 24.72
C ARG A 571 4.88 8.15 24.51
N PHE A 572 4.17 8.76 23.57
CA PHE A 572 4.31 10.17 23.18
C PHE A 572 3.03 10.99 23.42
N ARG A 573 2.03 10.40 24.08
CA ARG A 573 0.74 11.06 24.40
C ARG A 573 0.87 12.00 25.58
#